data_39790d98566190950ce27fad7e636247
#
_entry.id   39790d98566190950ce27fad7e636247
#
_cell.length_a   1.000
_cell.length_b   1.000
_cell.length_c   1.000
_cell.angle_alpha   90.00
_cell.angle_beta   90.00
_cell.angle_gamma   90.00
#
_symmetry.space_group_name_H-M   'P 1'
#
loop_
_entity.id
_entity.type
_entity.pdbx_description
1 polymer ?
#
loop_
_entity_poly.entity_id
_entity_poly.type
_entity_poly.pdbx_seq_one_letter_code
_entity_poly.pdbx_strand_id
1 'polypeptide(L)'
;MAATYNREQIRAALAQTDPALSFYLDLDTGSVVRIDETDNSPATEQLRDQVMEGYGDRYRYISGGNTSADDAAVAAWIEAEGL
;
A
#
# COMPACT_ATOMS: atom_id res chain seq x y z
N MET A 1 -3.73 18.59 -8.33
CA MET A 1 -4.09 18.52 -6.89
C MET A 1 -3.73 17.13 -6.37
N ALA A 2 -3.03 17.05 -5.27
CA ALA A 2 -2.68 15.77 -4.67
C ALA A 2 -3.93 15.09 -4.10
N ALA A 3 -4.03 13.78 -4.28
CA ALA A 3 -5.10 12.99 -3.68
C ALA A 3 -4.96 13.00 -2.16
N THR A 4 -6.09 12.94 -1.47
CA THR A 4 -6.08 12.74 -0.02
C THR A 4 -5.82 11.27 0.25
N TYR A 5 -4.77 10.98 1.00
CA TYR A 5 -4.40 9.59 1.32
C TYR A 5 -5.33 9.02 2.38
N ASN A 6 -5.76 7.78 2.18
CA ASN A 6 -6.60 7.07 3.14
C ASN A 6 -5.71 6.56 4.30
N ARG A 7 -5.61 7.36 5.36
CA ARG A 7 -4.71 7.08 6.49
C ARG A 7 -5.11 5.83 7.26
N GLU A 8 -6.41 5.53 7.33
CA GLU A 8 -6.88 4.33 7.98
C GLU A 8 -6.42 3.06 7.25
N GLN A 9 -6.48 3.08 5.91
CA GLN A 9 -5.98 1.97 5.11
C GLN A 9 -4.46 1.83 5.20
N ILE A 10 -3.73 2.94 5.23
CA ILE A 10 -2.27 2.92 5.40
C ILE A 10 -1.92 2.32 6.77
N ARG A 11 -2.63 2.72 7.83
CA ARG A 11 -2.41 2.17 9.17
C ARG A 11 -2.64 0.66 9.19
N ALA A 12 -3.72 0.19 8.59
CA ALA A 12 -4.02 -1.24 8.51
C ALA A 12 -2.93 -1.99 7.73
N ALA A 13 -2.41 -1.41 6.65
CA ALA A 13 -1.34 -2.00 5.87
C ALA A 13 -0.04 -2.09 6.68
N LEU A 14 0.30 -1.04 7.42
CA LEU A 14 1.49 -1.04 8.29
C LEU A 14 1.40 -2.09 9.39
N ALA A 15 0.20 -2.36 9.88
CA ALA A 15 -0.03 -3.29 10.98
C ALA A 15 -0.18 -4.75 10.53
N GLN A 16 -0.43 -5.00 9.25
CA GLN A 16 -0.70 -6.35 8.77
C GLN A 16 0.51 -7.27 8.95
N THR A 17 0.24 -8.58 9.21
CA THR A 17 1.28 -9.56 9.45
C THR A 17 1.20 -10.78 8.53
N ASP A 18 0.22 -10.84 7.63
CA ASP A 18 0.07 -11.97 6.72
C ASP A 18 1.12 -11.89 5.60
N PRO A 19 2.08 -12.85 5.53
CA PRO A 19 3.12 -12.81 4.52
C PRO A 19 2.60 -13.03 3.09
N ALA A 20 1.38 -13.53 2.94
CA ALA A 20 0.76 -13.74 1.62
C ALA A 20 0.18 -12.46 1.02
N LEU A 21 0.08 -11.38 1.80
CA LEU A 21 -0.52 -10.12 1.35
C LEU A 21 0.54 -9.05 1.16
N SER A 22 0.41 -8.31 0.06
CA SER A 22 1.22 -7.12 -0.21
C SER A 22 0.31 -5.90 -0.36
N PHE A 23 0.76 -4.77 0.17
CA PHE A 23 -0.01 -3.54 0.18
C PHE A 23 0.77 -2.42 -0.48
N TYR A 24 0.07 -1.63 -1.30
CA TYR A 24 0.67 -0.50 -2.02
C TYR A 24 -0.26 0.70 -1.93
N LEU A 25 0.31 1.88 -1.67
CA LEU A 25 -0.46 3.12 -1.75
C LEU A 25 -0.53 3.56 -3.22
N ASP A 26 -1.74 3.78 -3.71
CA ASP A 26 -1.99 4.36 -5.02
C ASP A 26 -2.01 5.89 -4.87
N LEU A 27 -1.01 6.56 -5.42
CA LEU A 27 -0.87 8.01 -5.30
C LEU A 27 -1.94 8.77 -6.10
N ASP A 28 -2.51 8.13 -7.13
CA ASP A 28 -3.57 8.77 -7.93
C ASP A 28 -4.90 8.80 -7.20
N THR A 29 -5.24 7.75 -6.47
CA THR A 29 -6.53 7.65 -5.77
C THR A 29 -6.44 7.94 -4.29
N GLY A 30 -5.26 7.82 -3.70
CA GLY A 30 -5.06 7.92 -2.26
C GLY A 30 -5.44 6.67 -1.48
N SER A 31 -5.89 5.62 -2.16
CA SER A 31 -6.32 4.36 -1.54
C SER A 31 -5.20 3.33 -1.56
N VAL A 32 -5.30 2.35 -0.65
CA VAL A 32 -4.34 1.25 -0.59
C VAL A 32 -4.84 0.08 -1.42
N VAL A 33 -3.96 -0.46 -2.27
CA VAL A 33 -4.21 -1.64 -3.08
C VAL A 33 -3.65 -2.85 -2.35
N ARG A 34 -4.46 -3.92 -2.26
CA ARG A 34 -4.06 -5.18 -1.65
C ARG A 34 -3.87 -6.23 -2.74
N ILE A 35 -2.75 -6.91 -2.73
CA ILE A 35 -2.48 -8.04 -3.62
C ILE A 35 -2.29 -9.29 -2.77
N ASP A 36 -3.08 -10.33 -3.07
CA ASP A 36 -2.89 -11.67 -2.48
C ASP A 36 -1.86 -12.41 -3.35
N GLU A 37 -0.67 -12.58 -2.80
CA GLU A 37 0.46 -13.19 -3.52
C GLU A 37 0.25 -14.67 -3.80
N THR A 38 -0.76 -15.30 -3.18
CA THR A 38 -1.11 -16.70 -3.44
C THR A 38 -2.21 -16.85 -4.49
N ASP A 39 -2.82 -15.75 -4.92
CA ASP A 39 -3.89 -15.76 -5.91
C ASP A 39 -3.32 -15.62 -7.32
N ASN A 40 -3.53 -16.66 -8.15
CA ASN A 40 -3.07 -16.70 -9.53
C ASN A 40 -4.20 -16.44 -10.53
N SER A 41 -5.32 -15.85 -10.09
CA SER A 41 -6.41 -15.49 -10.98
C SER A 41 -5.98 -14.42 -11.99
N PRO A 42 -6.60 -14.36 -13.19
CA PRO A 42 -6.29 -13.32 -14.16
C PRO A 42 -6.46 -11.90 -13.63
N ALA A 43 -7.47 -11.68 -12.77
CA ALA A 43 -7.71 -10.36 -12.19
C ALA A 43 -6.55 -9.92 -11.29
N THR A 44 -6.05 -10.83 -10.44
CA THR A 44 -4.92 -10.52 -9.57
C THR A 44 -3.62 -10.37 -10.35
N GLU A 45 -3.41 -11.16 -11.40
CA GLU A 45 -2.24 -11.01 -12.26
C GLU A 45 -2.25 -9.65 -12.97
N GLN A 46 -3.39 -9.19 -13.46
CA GLN A 46 -3.52 -7.87 -14.07
C GLN A 46 -3.22 -6.76 -13.05
N LEU A 47 -3.72 -6.90 -11.83
CA LEU A 47 -3.46 -5.92 -10.79
C LEU A 47 -1.97 -5.88 -10.43
N ARG A 48 -1.33 -7.04 -10.33
CA ARG A 48 0.09 -7.15 -10.05
C ARG A 48 0.92 -6.47 -11.14
N ASP A 49 0.57 -6.72 -12.40
CA ASP A 49 1.24 -6.11 -13.54
C ASP A 49 1.06 -4.59 -13.54
N GLN A 50 -0.15 -4.11 -13.25
CA GLN A 50 -0.44 -2.68 -13.16
C GLN A 50 0.40 -2.00 -12.07
N VAL A 51 0.51 -2.63 -10.90
CA VAL A 51 1.31 -2.11 -9.80
C VAL A 51 2.79 -2.08 -10.16
N MET A 52 3.30 -3.14 -10.77
CA MET A 52 4.72 -3.20 -11.17
C MET A 52 5.04 -2.16 -12.24
N GLU A 53 4.14 -1.92 -13.18
CA GLU A 53 4.33 -0.91 -14.22
C GLU A 53 4.40 0.50 -13.64
N GLY A 54 3.58 0.79 -12.63
CA GLY A 54 3.53 2.11 -11.99
C GLY A 54 4.37 2.23 -10.70
N TYR A 55 5.18 1.23 -10.39
CA TYR A 55 5.94 1.22 -9.15
C TYR A 55 6.93 2.39 -9.08
N GLY A 56 6.91 3.09 -7.95
CA GLY A 56 7.74 4.27 -7.74
C GLY A 56 7.09 5.58 -8.18
N ASP A 57 6.36 5.57 -9.30
CA ASP A 57 5.67 6.77 -9.80
C ASP A 57 4.26 6.88 -9.24
N ARG A 58 3.48 5.81 -9.36
CA ARG A 58 2.08 5.80 -8.91
C ARG A 58 1.87 4.99 -7.64
N TYR A 59 2.63 3.92 -7.45
CA TYR A 59 2.44 3.00 -6.32
C TYR A 59 3.65 3.00 -5.41
N ARG A 60 3.39 3.00 -4.09
CA ARG A 60 4.43 2.90 -3.08
C ARG A 60 4.15 1.70 -2.19
N TYR A 61 5.14 0.84 -2.03
CA TYR A 61 5.03 -0.34 -1.18
C TYR A 61 4.90 0.05 0.29
N ILE A 62 3.97 -0.59 1.00
CA ILE A 62 3.78 -0.40 2.44
C ILE A 62 4.23 -1.68 3.13
N SER A 63 5.34 -1.60 3.85
CA SER A 63 5.87 -2.73 4.63
C SER A 63 5.00 -2.97 5.85
N GLY A 64 4.53 -4.21 6.04
CA GLY A 64 3.74 -4.58 7.21
C GLY A 64 4.59 -4.95 8.42
N GLY A 65 3.95 -5.54 9.42
CA GLY A 65 4.60 -6.05 10.61
C GLY A 65 4.63 -5.10 11.80
N ASN A 66 4.19 -3.84 11.64
CA ASN A 66 4.10 -2.90 12.75
C ASN A 66 2.72 -3.00 13.41
N THR A 67 2.55 -3.99 14.29
CA THR A 67 1.27 -4.23 14.96
C THR A 67 0.83 -3.10 15.89
N SER A 68 1.75 -2.18 16.21
CA SER A 68 1.47 -0.99 17.03
C SER A 68 1.25 0.26 16.19
N ALA A 69 1.06 0.12 14.86
CA ALA A 69 0.90 1.27 13.99
C ALA A 69 -0.28 2.14 14.45
N ASP A 70 -0.01 3.43 14.56
CA ASP A 70 -0.98 4.46 14.94
C ASP A 70 -0.90 5.63 13.95
N ASP A 71 -1.59 6.71 14.24
CA ASP A 71 -1.58 7.89 13.37
C ASP A 71 -0.19 8.50 13.22
N ALA A 72 0.63 8.44 14.27
CA ALA A 72 2.01 8.92 14.21
C ALA A 72 2.86 8.06 13.27
N ALA A 73 2.65 6.73 13.27
CA ALA A 73 3.33 5.82 12.36
C ALA A 73 2.94 6.09 10.91
N VAL A 74 1.66 6.38 10.66
CA VAL A 74 1.17 6.74 9.33
C VAL A 74 1.84 8.03 8.84
N ALA A 75 1.86 9.06 9.68
CA ALA A 75 2.49 10.33 9.34
C ALA A 75 3.97 10.17 9.06
N ALA A 76 4.68 9.38 9.86
CA ALA A 76 6.10 9.11 9.67
C ALA A 76 6.36 8.36 8.37
N TRP A 77 5.50 7.40 8.01
CA TRP A 77 5.63 6.67 6.75
C TRP A 77 5.44 7.59 5.55
N ILE A 78 4.41 8.43 5.58
CA ILE A 78 4.12 9.39 4.50
C ILE A 78 5.32 10.34 4.32
N GLU A 79 5.87 10.85 5.41
CA GLU A 79 7.03 11.74 5.37
C GLU A 79 8.26 11.04 4.83
N ALA A 80 8.51 9.80 5.26
CA ALA A 80 9.66 9.02 4.80
C ALA A 80 9.60 8.73 3.30
N GLU A 81 8.38 8.61 2.74
CA GLU A 81 8.17 8.39 1.30
C GLU A 81 8.26 9.69 0.50
N GLY A 82 8.40 10.84 1.15
CA GLY A 82 8.46 12.12 0.46
C GLY A 82 7.12 12.63 -0.04
N LEU A 83 6.04 12.18 0.56
CA LEU A 83 4.67 12.48 0.12
C LEU A 83 4.00 13.65 0.95
#